data_53f89769b32ad4ed27b6741fb6deb6fa
#
_entry.id   53f89769b32ad4ed27b6741fb6deb6fa
#
_cell.length_a   1.000
_cell.length_b   1.000
_cell.length_c   1.000
_cell.angle_alpha   90.00
_cell.angle_beta   90.00
_cell.angle_gamma   90.00
#
_symmetry.space_group_name_H-M   'P 1'
#
loop_
_entity.id
_entity.type
_entity.pdbx_description
1 polymer ?
#
loop_
_entity_poly.entity_id
_entity_poly.type
_entity_poly.pdbx_seq_one_letter_code
_entity_poly.pdbx_strand_id
1 'polypeptide(L)'
;MTSLIQSSVVGVFVVASLAWAAAGVAQPRVTQQAAVMADFNARVSAYVDLTKTATQGLPPLKRTDDPTEIASREVGLGDAIRAGRAGARPGDILTHETARHFRRIVKADFRSRPRHGQKVMRDEIPHFHPKINQTYPSEWPLATFPATLLTKLPPLPDGLEYRLLSEALILRDVKANIIVDFILDVF
;
A
#
# COMPACT_ATOMS: atom_id res chain seq x y z
N MET A 1 -86.88 -26.92 32.08
CA MET A 1 -86.61 -27.87 31.00
C MET A 1 -86.00 -27.08 29.86
N THR A 2 -84.69 -27.02 29.77
CA THR A 2 -84.04 -26.63 28.52
C THR A 2 -82.56 -26.90 28.65
N SER A 3 -82.09 -27.80 27.81
CA SER A 3 -80.74 -28.35 27.76
C SER A 3 -79.74 -27.34 27.16
N LEU A 4 -78.62 -27.14 27.83
CA LEU A 4 -77.49 -26.36 27.33
C LEU A 4 -76.53 -27.32 26.60
N ILE A 5 -76.36 -27.07 25.30
CA ILE A 5 -75.35 -27.75 24.49
C ILE A 5 -74.08 -26.88 24.48
N GLN A 6 -73.01 -27.40 25.06
CA GLN A 6 -71.72 -26.76 25.10
C GLN A 6 -70.88 -27.27 23.88
N SER A 7 -70.63 -26.35 22.92
CA SER A 7 -69.77 -26.64 21.80
C SER A 7 -68.31 -26.22 22.12
N SER A 8 -67.43 -27.17 22.25
CA SER A 8 -65.99 -26.95 22.37
C SER A 8 -65.38 -26.66 21.01
N VAL A 9 -64.81 -25.49 20.85
CA VAL A 9 -64.00 -25.13 19.69
C VAL A 9 -62.56 -25.47 20.02
N VAL A 10 -62.03 -26.51 19.35
CA VAL A 10 -60.59 -26.85 19.42
C VAL A 10 -59.86 -25.96 18.43
N GLY A 11 -59.12 -24.99 18.96
CA GLY A 11 -58.24 -24.15 18.17
C GLY A 11 -56.96 -24.88 17.80
N VAL A 12 -56.76 -25.17 16.53
CA VAL A 12 -55.50 -25.68 16.00
C VAL A 12 -54.54 -24.51 15.79
N PHE A 13 -53.51 -24.39 16.66
CA PHE A 13 -52.41 -23.47 16.45
C PHE A 13 -51.43 -24.08 15.44
N VAL A 14 -51.43 -23.57 14.22
CA VAL A 14 -50.38 -23.87 13.24
C VAL A 14 -49.19 -22.95 13.57
N VAL A 15 -48.14 -23.53 14.18
CA VAL A 15 -46.85 -22.87 14.40
C VAL A 15 -46.11 -22.88 13.06
N ALA A 16 -46.15 -21.78 12.33
CA ALA A 16 -45.31 -21.57 11.16
C ALA A 16 -43.88 -21.31 11.59
N SER A 17 -43.03 -22.32 11.56
CA SER A 17 -41.59 -22.19 11.76
C SER A 17 -40.99 -21.48 10.55
N LEU A 18 -40.72 -20.17 10.65
CA LEU A 18 -39.86 -19.45 9.70
C LEU A 18 -38.43 -19.95 9.89
N ALA A 19 -37.97 -20.85 9.03
CA ALA A 19 -36.57 -21.12 8.86
C ALA A 19 -35.89 -19.93 8.19
N TRP A 20 -35.24 -19.08 8.96
CA TRP A 20 -34.29 -18.13 8.40
C TRP A 20 -33.10 -18.92 7.91
N ALA A 21 -33.04 -19.13 6.60
CA ALA A 21 -31.84 -19.58 5.92
C ALA A 21 -30.78 -18.48 6.14
N ALA A 22 -29.78 -18.80 6.96
CA ALA A 22 -28.58 -17.99 7.11
C ALA A 22 -27.89 -17.93 5.73
N ALA A 23 -28.17 -16.88 4.98
CA ALA A 23 -27.42 -16.57 3.78
C ALA A 23 -25.95 -16.38 4.21
N GLY A 24 -25.10 -17.32 3.84
CA GLY A 24 -23.71 -17.43 4.22
C GLY A 24 -22.97 -16.15 3.90
N VAL A 25 -22.33 -15.63 4.92
CA VAL A 25 -21.50 -14.42 4.93
C VAL A 25 -20.25 -14.68 4.08
N ALA A 26 -20.33 -14.45 2.77
CA ALA A 26 -19.16 -14.42 1.87
C ALA A 26 -18.54 -13.03 1.77
N GLN A 27 -18.90 -12.08 2.62
CA GLN A 27 -18.47 -10.67 2.56
C GLN A 27 -17.23 -10.24 3.36
N PRO A 28 -16.56 -11.00 4.25
CA PRO A 28 -15.50 -10.42 5.08
C PRO A 28 -14.21 -10.09 4.32
N ARG A 29 -13.88 -10.82 3.26
CA ARG A 29 -12.57 -10.67 2.58
C ARG A 29 -12.47 -9.44 1.69
N VAL A 30 -13.52 -9.10 0.96
CA VAL A 30 -13.54 -7.92 0.07
C VAL A 30 -13.55 -6.64 0.88
N THR A 31 -14.35 -6.60 1.95
CA THR A 31 -14.38 -5.45 2.86
C THR A 31 -13.07 -5.25 3.61
N GLN A 32 -12.40 -6.33 4.03
CA GLN A 32 -11.09 -6.26 4.68
C GLN A 32 -10.01 -5.73 3.73
N GLN A 33 -9.98 -6.20 2.49
CA GLN A 33 -9.02 -5.71 1.50
C GLN A 33 -9.25 -4.24 1.16
N ALA A 34 -10.51 -3.82 1.01
CA ALA A 34 -10.85 -2.43 0.78
C ALA A 34 -10.43 -1.53 1.96
N ALA A 35 -10.61 -1.98 3.20
CA ALA A 35 -10.16 -1.26 4.38
C ALA A 35 -8.62 -1.12 4.44
N VAL A 36 -7.87 -2.18 4.10
CA VAL A 36 -6.40 -2.13 4.02
C VAL A 36 -5.94 -1.13 2.96
N MET A 37 -6.61 -1.09 1.80
CA MET A 37 -6.26 -0.12 0.75
C MET A 37 -6.65 1.30 1.14
N ALA A 38 -7.76 1.51 1.83
CA ALA A 38 -8.14 2.82 2.35
C ALA A 38 -7.14 3.35 3.39
N ASP A 39 -6.68 2.50 4.33
CA ASP A 39 -5.63 2.84 5.29
C ASP A 39 -4.31 3.19 4.60
N PHE A 40 -3.88 2.38 3.62
CA PHE A 40 -2.69 2.68 2.82
C PHE A 40 -2.79 4.03 2.12
N ASN A 41 -3.91 4.30 1.43
CA ASN A 41 -4.12 5.57 0.74
C ASN A 41 -4.15 6.77 1.70
N ALA A 42 -4.75 6.63 2.88
CA ALA A 42 -4.75 7.68 3.90
C ALA A 42 -3.33 7.99 4.39
N ARG A 43 -2.49 6.98 4.62
CA ARG A 43 -1.09 7.16 5.03
C ARG A 43 -0.24 7.78 3.93
N VAL A 44 -0.44 7.38 2.67
CA VAL A 44 0.21 8.01 1.52
C VAL A 44 -0.20 9.48 1.41
N SER A 45 -1.49 9.80 1.59
CA SER A 45 -1.96 11.19 1.58
C SER A 45 -1.34 12.02 2.69
N ALA A 46 -1.25 11.49 3.91
CA ALA A 46 -0.58 12.16 5.01
C ALA A 46 0.91 12.43 4.72
N TYR A 47 1.60 11.50 4.07
CA TYR A 47 2.97 11.71 3.61
C TYR A 47 3.06 12.82 2.55
N VAL A 48 2.15 12.84 1.58
CA VAL A 48 2.09 13.89 0.55
C VAL A 48 1.86 15.28 1.18
N ASP A 49 1.01 15.37 2.20
CA ASP A 49 0.76 16.64 2.89
C ASP A 49 1.99 17.11 3.70
N LEU A 50 2.70 16.18 4.33
CA LEU A 50 4.00 16.47 4.94
C LEU A 50 5.01 17.00 3.89
N THR A 51 5.10 16.34 2.73
CA THR A 51 6.01 16.76 1.65
C THR A 51 5.65 18.16 1.10
N LYS A 52 4.37 18.48 0.97
CA LYS A 52 3.91 19.84 0.61
C LYS A 52 4.37 20.87 1.63
N THR A 53 4.19 20.59 2.92
CA THR A 53 4.62 21.46 4.01
C THR A 53 6.14 21.65 3.99
N ALA A 54 6.91 20.56 3.84
CA ALA A 54 8.37 20.61 3.70
C ALA A 54 8.80 21.45 2.49
N THR A 55 8.11 21.32 1.36
CA THR A 55 8.38 22.09 0.14
C THR A 55 8.12 23.59 0.33
N GLN A 56 7.05 23.96 1.05
CA GLN A 56 6.73 25.37 1.33
C GLN A 56 7.76 26.05 2.23
N GLY A 57 8.43 25.28 3.10
CA GLY A 57 9.52 25.77 3.95
C GLY A 57 10.83 26.05 3.21
N LEU A 58 10.95 25.65 1.95
CA LEU A 58 12.16 25.84 1.14
C LEU A 58 12.04 27.07 0.24
N PRO A 59 13.18 27.73 -0.10
CA PRO A 59 13.17 28.80 -1.10
C PRO A 59 12.50 28.36 -2.39
N PRO A 60 11.73 29.22 -3.06
CA PRO A 60 11.08 28.84 -4.31
C PRO A 60 12.12 28.48 -5.37
N LEU A 61 11.95 27.31 -6.00
CA LEU A 61 12.78 26.92 -7.12
C LEU A 61 12.37 27.74 -8.33
N LYS A 62 13.28 28.61 -8.80
CA LYS A 62 13.13 29.24 -10.12
C LYS A 62 13.35 28.17 -11.19
N ARG A 63 12.77 28.39 -12.37
CA ARG A 63 13.07 27.52 -13.52
C ARG A 63 14.57 27.61 -13.81
N THR A 64 15.25 26.49 -13.67
CA THR A 64 16.71 26.39 -13.84
C THR A 64 17.05 25.08 -14.54
N ASP A 65 18.11 25.13 -15.35
CA ASP A 65 18.74 23.95 -15.94
C ASP A 65 20.08 23.65 -15.23
N ASP A 66 20.40 24.36 -14.15
CA ASP A 66 21.62 24.14 -13.37
C ASP A 66 21.49 22.88 -12.51
N PRO A 67 22.28 21.82 -12.79
CA PRO A 67 22.25 20.58 -12.02
C PRO A 67 22.55 20.77 -10.54
N THR A 68 23.36 21.77 -10.18
CA THR A 68 23.75 22.07 -8.80
C THR A 68 22.55 22.60 -8.00
N GLU A 69 21.77 23.49 -8.59
CA GLU A 69 20.55 24.02 -7.95
C GLU A 69 19.50 22.90 -7.78
N ILE A 70 19.35 22.03 -8.80
CA ILE A 70 18.43 20.89 -8.75
C ILE A 70 18.85 19.93 -7.62
N ALA A 71 20.14 19.56 -7.56
CA ALA A 71 20.66 18.67 -6.52
C ALA A 71 20.54 19.30 -5.12
N SER A 72 20.83 20.58 -4.97
CA SER A 72 20.69 21.30 -3.69
C SER A 72 19.23 21.31 -3.21
N ARG A 73 18.29 21.45 -4.15
CA ARG A 73 16.87 21.41 -3.85
C ARG A 73 16.42 20.01 -3.42
N GLU A 74 16.89 18.96 -4.08
CA GLU A 74 16.63 17.57 -3.72
C GLU A 74 17.12 17.29 -2.29
N VAL A 75 18.36 17.65 -1.98
CA VAL A 75 18.95 17.49 -0.64
C VAL A 75 18.14 18.26 0.40
N GLY A 76 17.85 19.54 0.18
CA GLY A 76 17.09 20.37 1.11
C GLY A 76 15.68 19.83 1.38
N LEU A 77 15.00 19.32 0.34
CA LEU A 77 13.69 18.68 0.51
C LEU A 77 13.83 17.38 1.31
N GLY A 78 14.82 16.56 1.00
CA GLY A 78 15.09 15.32 1.73
C GLY A 78 15.35 15.58 3.22
N ASP A 79 16.12 16.63 3.56
CA ASP A 79 16.41 17.01 4.95
C ASP A 79 15.16 17.52 5.67
N ALA A 80 14.34 18.33 5.01
CA ALA A 80 13.09 18.83 5.59
C ALA A 80 12.10 17.67 5.85
N ILE A 81 12.01 16.71 4.95
CA ILE A 81 11.17 15.51 5.13
C ILE A 81 11.74 14.66 6.27
N ARG A 82 13.05 14.43 6.35
CA ARG A 82 13.68 13.68 7.46
C ARG A 82 13.39 14.32 8.80
N ALA A 83 13.48 15.63 8.88
CA ALA A 83 13.15 16.37 10.10
C ALA A 83 11.69 16.19 10.51
N GLY A 84 10.75 16.30 9.57
CA GLY A 84 9.33 16.08 9.79
C GLY A 84 8.96 14.61 10.10
N ARG A 85 9.88 13.67 9.82
CA ARG A 85 9.73 12.23 10.02
C ARG A 85 10.84 11.62 10.88
N ALA A 86 11.38 12.37 11.84
CA ALA A 86 12.48 11.90 12.68
C ALA A 86 12.19 10.58 13.45
N GLY A 87 10.91 10.34 13.77
CA GLY A 87 10.45 9.11 14.42
C GLY A 87 9.96 8.01 13.49
N ALA A 88 10.11 8.16 12.17
CA ALA A 88 9.56 7.21 11.20
C ALA A 88 10.20 5.81 11.29
N ARG A 89 9.36 4.79 11.15
CA ARG A 89 9.75 3.38 11.26
C ARG A 89 9.25 2.59 10.05
N PRO A 90 9.90 1.45 9.73
CA PRO A 90 9.37 0.52 8.73
C PRO A 90 7.94 0.12 9.05
N GLY A 91 7.06 0.21 8.06
CA GLY A 91 5.64 -0.12 8.21
C GLY A 91 4.72 1.04 8.62
N ASP A 92 5.24 2.27 8.74
CA ASP A 92 4.40 3.44 9.03
C ASP A 92 3.42 3.75 7.89
N ILE A 93 3.80 3.45 6.65
CA ILE A 93 2.94 3.58 5.46
C ILE A 93 2.56 2.20 4.92
N LEU A 94 3.54 1.34 4.73
CA LEU A 94 3.37 -0.03 4.28
C LEU A 94 3.14 -0.95 5.49
N THR A 95 2.02 -0.75 6.19
CA THR A 95 1.67 -1.49 7.42
C THR A 95 1.75 -2.99 7.23
N HIS A 96 1.78 -3.75 8.33
CA HIS A 96 1.82 -5.22 8.29
C HIS A 96 0.74 -5.81 7.36
N GLU A 97 -0.47 -5.25 7.38
CA GLU A 97 -1.58 -5.72 6.54
C GLU A 97 -1.35 -5.37 5.06
N THR A 98 -0.92 -4.14 4.77
CA THR A 98 -0.52 -3.70 3.43
C THR A 98 0.64 -4.53 2.91
N ALA A 99 1.66 -4.75 3.72
CA ALA A 99 2.83 -5.56 3.39
C ALA A 99 2.45 -7.01 3.06
N ARG A 100 1.57 -7.62 3.85
CA ARG A 100 1.05 -8.97 3.58
C ARG A 100 0.32 -9.04 2.24
N HIS A 101 -0.48 -8.01 1.94
CA HIS A 101 -1.21 -7.94 0.67
C HIS A 101 -0.27 -7.75 -0.52
N PHE A 102 0.66 -6.81 -0.44
CA PHE A 102 1.60 -6.52 -1.54
C PHE A 102 2.59 -7.65 -1.77
N ARG A 103 3.11 -8.31 -0.71
CA ARG A 103 3.93 -9.53 -0.89
C ARG A 103 3.21 -10.60 -1.70
N ARG A 104 1.91 -10.81 -1.47
CA ARG A 104 1.16 -11.80 -2.25
C ARG A 104 1.10 -11.43 -3.73
N ILE A 105 0.91 -10.14 -4.04
CA ILE A 105 0.88 -9.64 -5.41
C ILE A 105 2.25 -9.83 -6.07
N VAL A 106 3.34 -9.38 -5.43
CA VAL A 106 4.70 -9.46 -5.99
C VAL A 106 5.14 -10.91 -6.15
N LYS A 107 4.92 -11.77 -5.13
CA LYS A 107 5.24 -13.21 -5.22
C LYS A 107 4.45 -13.91 -6.32
N ALA A 108 3.18 -13.60 -6.50
CA ALA A 108 2.36 -14.18 -7.55
C ALA A 108 2.86 -13.76 -8.94
N ASP A 109 3.18 -12.47 -9.13
CA ASP A 109 3.75 -11.95 -10.37
C ASP A 109 5.10 -12.60 -10.68
N PHE A 110 6.00 -12.63 -9.70
CA PHE A 110 7.31 -13.25 -9.84
C PHE A 110 7.22 -14.74 -10.23
N ARG A 111 6.39 -15.52 -9.54
CA ARG A 111 6.18 -16.94 -9.82
C ARG A 111 5.54 -17.23 -11.18
N SER A 112 4.74 -16.30 -11.70
CA SER A 112 4.13 -16.43 -13.03
C SER A 112 5.14 -16.29 -14.18
N ARG A 113 6.35 -15.79 -13.91
CA ARG A 113 7.40 -15.60 -14.91
C ARG A 113 8.13 -16.91 -15.19
N PRO A 114 8.56 -17.15 -16.45
CA PRO A 114 9.49 -18.23 -16.75
C PRO A 114 10.79 -18.11 -15.91
N ARG A 115 11.46 -19.21 -15.64
CA ARG A 115 12.73 -19.21 -14.85
C ARG A 115 13.77 -18.22 -15.33
N HIS A 116 13.92 -18.09 -16.65
CA HIS A 116 14.82 -17.10 -17.24
C HIS A 116 14.41 -15.67 -16.86
N GLY A 117 13.12 -15.33 -16.98
CA GLY A 117 12.61 -14.01 -16.61
C GLY A 117 12.73 -13.70 -15.11
N GLN A 118 12.59 -14.72 -14.24
CA GLN A 118 12.86 -14.57 -12.80
C GLN A 118 14.34 -14.26 -12.54
N LYS A 119 15.26 -14.94 -13.26
CA LYS A 119 16.69 -14.68 -13.14
C LYS A 119 17.06 -13.27 -13.60
N VAL A 120 16.62 -12.88 -14.80
CA VAL A 120 16.88 -11.53 -15.36
C VAL A 120 16.38 -10.46 -14.38
N MET A 121 15.16 -10.60 -13.88
CA MET A 121 14.59 -9.65 -12.92
C MET A 121 15.44 -9.52 -11.65
N ARG A 122 15.96 -10.62 -11.12
CA ARG A 122 16.86 -10.57 -9.94
C ARG A 122 18.21 -9.95 -10.26
N ASP A 123 18.79 -10.27 -11.42
CA ASP A 123 20.10 -9.76 -11.83
C ASP A 123 20.08 -8.24 -12.07
N GLU A 124 18.92 -7.67 -12.47
CA GLU A 124 18.74 -6.24 -12.71
C GLU A 124 18.48 -5.42 -11.44
N ILE A 125 18.04 -6.07 -10.35
CA ILE A 125 17.69 -5.38 -9.11
C ILE A 125 18.96 -5.04 -8.33
N PRO A 126 19.14 -3.76 -7.93
CA PRO A 126 20.26 -3.37 -7.07
C PRO A 126 20.24 -4.09 -5.72
N HIS A 127 21.41 -4.40 -5.17
CA HIS A 127 21.56 -5.14 -3.92
C HIS A 127 22.14 -4.27 -2.80
N PHE A 128 21.26 -3.53 -2.10
CA PHE A 128 21.61 -2.92 -0.83
C PHE A 128 20.42 -2.97 0.14
N HIS A 129 20.67 -2.82 1.44
CA HIS A 129 19.61 -2.87 2.43
C HIS A 129 18.92 -1.50 2.58
N PRO A 130 17.59 -1.41 2.35
CA PRO A 130 16.87 -0.16 2.51
C PRO A 130 16.78 0.24 3.99
N LYS A 131 16.85 1.56 4.25
CA LYS A 131 16.56 2.16 5.55
C LYS A 131 15.55 3.29 5.35
N ILE A 132 14.70 3.52 6.35
CA ILE A 132 13.76 4.64 6.34
C ILE A 132 14.52 5.96 6.24
N ASN A 133 14.00 6.86 5.42
CA ASN A 133 14.56 8.18 5.16
C ASN A 133 15.97 8.19 4.55
N GLN A 134 16.48 7.02 4.12
CA GLN A 134 17.76 6.93 3.42
C GLN A 134 17.62 7.53 2.02
N THR A 135 18.62 8.30 1.60
CA THR A 135 18.76 8.71 0.20
C THR A 135 19.00 7.47 -0.67
N TYR A 136 18.27 7.37 -1.78
CA TYR A 136 18.54 6.32 -2.78
C TYR A 136 19.89 6.65 -3.44
N PRO A 137 20.88 5.76 -3.39
CA PRO A 137 22.21 6.04 -3.90
C PRO A 137 22.20 6.28 -5.41
N SER A 138 22.79 7.39 -5.86
CA SER A 138 22.82 7.79 -7.28
C SER A 138 23.67 6.85 -8.17
N GLU A 139 24.61 6.14 -7.57
CA GLU A 139 25.46 5.14 -8.25
C GLU A 139 24.73 3.85 -8.60
N TRP A 140 23.55 3.62 -8.00
CA TRP A 140 22.77 2.43 -8.30
C TRP A 140 21.74 2.68 -9.40
N PRO A 141 21.68 1.82 -10.41
CA PRO A 141 20.69 1.95 -11.47
C PRO A 141 19.27 1.80 -10.89
N LEU A 142 18.33 2.55 -11.44
CA LEU A 142 16.91 2.32 -11.20
C LEU A 142 16.47 1.15 -12.10
N ALA A 143 16.41 -0.05 -11.56
CA ALA A 143 15.85 -1.19 -12.27
C ALA A 143 14.44 -0.89 -12.78
N THR A 144 14.11 -1.38 -13.96
CA THR A 144 12.78 -1.20 -14.54
C THR A 144 11.73 -1.88 -13.65
N PHE A 145 10.75 -1.09 -13.18
CA PHE A 145 9.66 -1.66 -12.39
C PHE A 145 8.68 -2.39 -13.33
N PRO A 146 8.33 -3.65 -13.05
CA PRO A 146 7.50 -4.45 -13.95
C PRO A 146 6.11 -3.84 -14.17
N ALA A 147 5.72 -3.63 -15.43
CA ALA A 147 4.42 -3.09 -15.81
C ALA A 147 3.25 -3.92 -15.24
N THR A 148 3.43 -5.25 -15.17
CA THR A 148 2.44 -6.17 -14.56
C THR A 148 2.21 -5.93 -13.08
N LEU A 149 3.20 -5.41 -12.35
CA LEU A 149 3.04 -5.00 -10.95
C LEU A 149 2.38 -3.62 -10.84
N LEU A 150 2.71 -2.68 -11.72
CA LEU A 150 2.07 -1.36 -11.73
C LEU A 150 0.55 -1.44 -11.90
N THR A 151 0.06 -2.41 -12.69
CA THR A 151 -1.39 -2.60 -12.87
C THR A 151 -2.09 -3.29 -11.70
N LYS A 152 -1.34 -3.95 -10.82
CA LYS A 152 -1.87 -4.72 -9.68
C LYS A 152 -1.72 -4.02 -8.33
N LEU A 153 -0.75 -3.12 -8.21
CA LEU A 153 -0.55 -2.29 -7.02
C LEU A 153 -1.41 -1.02 -7.12
N PRO A 154 -1.82 -0.44 -5.99
CA PRO A 154 -2.53 0.84 -5.99
C PRO A 154 -1.74 1.93 -6.71
N PRO A 155 -2.38 2.81 -7.48
CA PRO A 155 -1.70 3.95 -8.08
C PRO A 155 -1.17 4.88 -6.96
N LEU A 156 0.00 5.46 -7.20
CA LEU A 156 0.60 6.43 -6.29
C LEU A 156 0.41 7.85 -6.82
N PRO A 157 0.34 8.85 -5.92
CA PRO A 157 0.40 10.26 -6.30
C PRO A 157 1.71 10.61 -6.99
N ASP A 158 1.69 11.69 -7.77
CA ASP A 158 2.88 12.23 -8.43
C ASP A 158 4.03 12.48 -7.44
N GLY A 159 5.22 12.05 -7.83
CA GLY A 159 6.43 12.16 -7.01
C GLY A 159 6.69 10.95 -6.11
N LEU A 160 5.78 9.98 -6.03
CA LEU A 160 6.02 8.70 -5.38
C LEU A 160 6.09 7.57 -6.40
N GLU A 161 6.94 6.59 -6.15
CA GLU A 161 7.06 5.40 -6.99
C GLU A 161 7.35 4.14 -6.19
N TYR A 162 6.96 3.01 -6.76
CA TYR A 162 7.43 1.71 -6.29
C TYR A 162 8.73 1.35 -6.98
N ARG A 163 9.69 0.78 -6.23
CA ARG A 163 10.91 0.18 -6.78
C ARG A 163 11.19 -1.16 -6.13
N LEU A 164 11.92 -2.00 -6.85
CA LEU A 164 12.48 -3.24 -6.31
C LEU A 164 13.94 -2.99 -5.95
N LEU A 165 14.33 -3.49 -4.78
CA LEU A 165 15.66 -3.32 -4.22
C LEU A 165 16.03 -4.55 -3.40
N SER A 166 17.05 -5.30 -3.78
CA SER A 166 17.30 -6.63 -3.21
C SER A 166 16.03 -7.48 -3.23
N GLU A 167 15.60 -8.01 -2.13
CA GLU A 167 14.32 -8.73 -1.98
C GLU A 167 13.21 -7.85 -1.38
N ALA A 168 13.31 -6.53 -1.55
CA ALA A 168 12.37 -5.57 -1.00
C ALA A 168 11.57 -4.84 -2.09
N LEU A 169 10.32 -4.52 -1.78
CA LEU A 169 9.53 -3.50 -2.45
C LEU A 169 9.65 -2.22 -1.64
N ILE A 170 10.19 -1.17 -2.24
CA ILE A 170 10.32 0.14 -1.61
C ILE A 170 9.30 1.13 -2.16
N LEU A 171 8.88 2.06 -1.32
CA LEU A 171 8.19 3.30 -1.67
C LEU A 171 9.24 4.41 -1.67
N ARG A 172 9.46 5.05 -2.82
CA ARG A 172 10.46 6.10 -3.00
C ARG A 172 9.80 7.44 -3.32
N ASP A 173 10.26 8.51 -2.69
CA ASP A 173 9.99 9.89 -3.11
C ASP A 173 11.03 10.28 -4.16
N VAL A 174 10.58 10.58 -5.36
CA VAL A 174 11.43 10.91 -6.51
C VAL A 174 12.06 12.29 -6.36
N LYS A 175 11.29 13.26 -5.79
CA LYS A 175 11.72 14.67 -5.68
C LYS A 175 12.73 14.88 -4.55
N ALA A 176 12.58 14.12 -3.47
CA ALA A 176 13.49 14.14 -2.34
C ALA A 176 14.56 13.05 -2.42
N ASN A 177 14.46 12.15 -3.39
CA ASN A 177 15.34 10.99 -3.58
C ASN A 177 15.54 10.15 -2.31
N ILE A 178 14.45 9.89 -1.58
CA ILE A 178 14.51 9.12 -0.33
C ILE A 178 13.64 7.88 -0.37
N ILE A 179 14.05 6.86 0.40
CA ILE A 179 13.25 5.68 0.68
C ILE A 179 12.27 6.03 1.81
N VAL A 180 10.99 6.09 1.48
CA VAL A 180 9.92 6.49 2.39
C VAL A 180 9.51 5.35 3.31
N ASP A 181 9.33 4.16 2.72
CA ASP A 181 9.00 2.92 3.44
C ASP A 181 9.34 1.70 2.57
N PHE A 182 9.34 0.51 3.16
CA PHE A 182 9.68 -0.71 2.43
C PHE A 182 9.07 -1.98 3.03
N ILE A 183 8.95 -3.00 2.20
CA ILE A 183 8.52 -4.36 2.56
C ILE A 183 9.63 -5.31 2.19
N LEU A 184 10.16 -6.07 3.14
CA LEU A 184 11.16 -7.13 2.89
C LEU A 184 10.50 -8.43 2.43
N ASP A 185 11.31 -9.36 1.89
CA ASP A 185 10.94 -10.73 1.51
C ASP A 185 9.77 -10.78 0.51
N VAL A 186 9.87 -10.02 -0.57
CA VAL A 186 8.82 -9.93 -1.60
C VAL A 186 8.95 -10.96 -2.73
N PHE A 187 10.03 -11.79 -2.76
CA PHE A 187 10.25 -12.87 -3.72
C PHE A 187 10.20 -14.26 -3.11
#